data_749e106f0eccda62fbe3bf8edca50822
#
_entry.id   749e106f0eccda62fbe3bf8edca50822
#
_cell.length_a   1.000
_cell.length_b   1.000
_cell.length_c   1.000
_cell.angle_alpha   90.00
_cell.angle_beta   90.00
_cell.angle_gamma   90.00
#
_symmetry.space_group_name_H-M   'P 1'
#
loop_
_entity.id
_entity.type
_entity.pdbx_description
1 polymer ?
#
loop_
_entity_poly.entity_id
_entity_poly.type
_entity_poly.pdbx_seq_one_letter_code
_entity_poly.pdbx_strand_id
1 'polypeptide(L)'
;MALGVLNNLSAIYAENNLNNTNNSLQTVLQQLSSGSKINSGADDAAGLSLINGLKANSSALTQSTTNATEGVGLLQVADGALSQVTALLDRAVTLATEASNGTLNSSQDAAANQEYQSILAEINNIGSTTTYNQNQVFTGSQSGVSVYTGDSSATGSSIDNLYFAKLTSASVGDAGGSVQQSSKGLFVDLSKDAAGPVLSAAASQSDAVGGTGIVFTITNADGTTSTITTTATTVSGLISEINKDGIPGVTASFTTAAAVGDSGAAGGDTGILLSNTNGNVTITAANANVSDTTTGATTSNYNSTTATTTISYVTATGGDTTADLSNTNLSSAGNAQSAEAVLNAAITYVAAQDGYIGAQINTLNSISQVMSTQQENVVSAQNAVQATDYASATSNMSKYEILSQTGIAALAQANSVEQEVTKLLQ
;
A
#
# COMPACT_ATOMS: atom_id res chain seq x y z
N MET A 1 23.47 53.10 54.13
CA MET A 1 22.06 52.58 53.86
C MET A 1 21.26 53.13 55.05
N ALA A 2 20.17 53.83 54.79
CA ALA A 2 19.28 54.27 55.86
C ALA A 2 18.58 53.02 56.43
N LEU A 3 18.79 52.71 57.67
CA LEU A 3 18.11 51.69 58.45
C LEU A 3 16.68 52.21 58.72
N GLY A 4 15.76 51.86 57.93
CA GLY A 4 14.33 52.18 58.13
C GLY A 4 13.73 51.16 59.08
N VAL A 5 13.46 51.54 60.27
CA VAL A 5 12.87 50.73 61.38
C VAL A 5 11.43 50.23 60.97
N LEU A 6 10.81 50.82 60.00
CA LEU A 6 9.43 50.46 59.51
C LEU A 6 9.41 49.38 58.42
N ASN A 7 10.50 49.17 57.69
CA ASN A 7 10.61 48.19 56.64
C ASN A 7 12.00 47.60 56.56
N ASN A 8 12.10 46.31 56.87
CA ASN A 8 13.36 45.56 56.75
C ASN A 8 13.60 45.14 55.30
N LEU A 9 14.16 46.07 54.51
CA LEU A 9 14.43 45.84 53.11
C LEU A 9 15.39 44.65 52.87
N SER A 10 16.33 44.42 53.78
CA SER A 10 17.27 43.30 53.70
C SER A 10 16.56 41.95 53.90
N ALA A 11 15.59 41.91 54.84
CA ALA A 11 14.77 40.71 55.04
C ALA A 11 13.85 40.42 53.81
N ILE A 12 13.25 41.44 53.23
CA ILE A 12 12.42 41.34 52.01
C ILE A 12 13.25 40.81 50.83
N TYR A 13 14.47 41.29 50.62
CA TYR A 13 15.37 40.76 49.59
C TYR A 13 15.77 39.29 49.88
N ALA A 14 16.07 38.95 51.12
CA ALA A 14 16.40 37.58 51.50
C ALA A 14 15.21 36.64 51.30
N GLU A 15 14.01 37.06 51.67
CA GLU A 15 12.75 36.29 51.45
C GLU A 15 12.47 36.08 49.98
N ASN A 16 12.54 37.13 49.14
CA ASN A 16 12.33 37.02 47.71
C ASN A 16 13.34 36.06 47.05
N ASN A 17 14.62 36.13 47.43
CA ASN A 17 15.64 35.23 46.90
C ASN A 17 15.41 33.79 47.40
N LEU A 18 14.98 33.60 48.65
CA LEU A 18 14.65 32.29 49.20
C LEU A 18 13.44 31.65 48.46
N ASN A 19 12.39 32.43 48.19
CA ASN A 19 11.22 31.97 47.45
C ASN A 19 11.60 31.57 46.03
N ASN A 20 12.42 32.37 45.33
CA ASN A 20 12.92 32.03 44.00
C ASN A 20 13.79 30.77 44.01
N THR A 21 14.64 30.60 45.03
CA THR A 21 15.47 29.40 45.21
C THR A 21 14.63 28.16 45.45
N ASN A 22 13.59 28.24 46.29
CA ASN A 22 12.69 27.15 46.58
C ASN A 22 11.87 26.74 45.34
N ASN A 23 11.38 27.71 44.55
CA ASN A 23 10.70 27.44 43.29
C ASN A 23 11.62 26.71 42.28
N SER A 24 12.88 27.17 42.17
CA SER A 24 13.88 26.53 41.31
C SER A 24 14.23 25.12 41.79
N LEU A 25 14.35 24.92 43.11
CA LEU A 25 14.58 23.59 43.70
C LEU A 25 13.42 22.63 43.39
N GLN A 26 12.17 23.07 43.52
CA GLN A 26 10.99 22.27 43.20
C GLN A 26 10.99 21.85 41.72
N THR A 27 11.30 22.77 40.80
CA THR A 27 11.40 22.48 39.37
C THR A 27 12.45 21.41 39.08
N VAL A 28 13.65 21.53 39.66
CA VAL A 28 14.74 20.56 39.49
C VAL A 28 14.39 19.21 40.09
N LEU A 29 13.74 19.18 41.26
CA LEU A 29 13.25 17.93 41.87
C LEU A 29 12.19 17.25 40.99
N GLN A 30 11.30 18.02 40.38
CA GLN A 30 10.31 17.50 39.47
C GLN A 30 10.97 16.91 38.21
N GLN A 31 11.97 17.59 37.64
CA GLN A 31 12.74 17.09 36.49
C GLN A 31 13.51 15.82 36.85
N LEU A 32 14.10 15.75 38.03
CA LEU A 32 14.84 14.58 38.48
C LEU A 32 13.92 13.37 38.75
N SER A 33 12.75 13.63 39.34
CA SER A 33 11.77 12.61 39.70
C SER A 33 11.07 12.06 38.45
N SER A 34 10.76 12.91 37.47
CA SER A 34 10.09 12.50 36.23
C SER A 34 11.05 11.98 35.16
N GLY A 35 12.34 12.31 35.25
CA GLY A 35 13.31 12.07 34.20
C GLY A 35 13.11 12.94 32.95
N SER A 36 12.17 13.89 33.00
CA SER A 36 11.80 14.78 31.90
C SER A 36 12.24 16.23 32.21
N LYS A 37 12.94 16.84 31.27
CA LYS A 37 13.28 18.26 31.30
C LYS A 37 12.05 19.17 31.20
N ILE A 38 11.05 18.73 30.40
CA ILE A 38 9.83 19.47 30.14
C ILE A 38 8.66 18.67 30.72
N ASN A 39 8.05 19.18 31.79
CA ASN A 39 6.95 18.56 32.51
C ASN A 39 5.63 19.31 32.31
N SER A 40 5.72 20.60 31.98
CA SER A 40 4.55 21.46 31.78
C SER A 40 4.76 22.41 30.62
N GLY A 41 3.65 22.96 30.11
CA GLY A 41 3.71 24.00 29.06
C GLY A 41 4.37 25.30 29.50
N ALA A 42 4.54 25.49 30.83
CA ALA A 42 5.26 26.62 31.40
C ALA A 42 6.79 26.47 31.30
N ASP A 43 7.30 25.23 31.24
CA ASP A 43 8.72 24.95 31.10
C ASP A 43 9.22 25.24 29.68
N ASP A 44 8.51 24.70 28.68
CA ASP A 44 8.72 24.94 27.23
C ASP A 44 7.48 24.52 26.45
N ALA A 45 6.71 25.49 26.00
CA ALA A 45 5.47 25.24 25.24
C ALA A 45 5.76 24.66 23.86
N ALA A 46 6.86 25.08 23.21
CA ALA A 46 7.23 24.60 21.88
C ALA A 46 7.78 23.16 21.97
N GLY A 47 8.66 22.91 22.94
CA GLY A 47 9.20 21.57 23.21
C GLY A 47 8.10 20.58 23.60
N LEU A 48 7.14 20.96 24.44
CA LEU A 48 6.01 20.12 24.82
C LEU A 48 5.12 19.76 23.63
N SER A 49 4.85 20.73 22.73
CA SER A 49 4.09 20.49 21.51
C SER A 49 4.81 19.50 20.59
N LEU A 50 6.12 19.66 20.42
CA LEU A 50 6.94 18.73 19.63
C LEU A 50 6.95 17.33 20.24
N ILE A 51 7.13 17.20 21.55
CA ILE A 51 7.12 15.91 22.26
C ILE A 51 5.78 15.21 22.08
N ASN A 52 4.66 15.93 22.22
CA ASN A 52 3.34 15.37 22.03
C ASN A 52 3.10 14.90 20.58
N GLY A 53 3.59 15.66 19.58
CA GLY A 53 3.56 15.26 18.18
C GLY A 53 4.39 13.99 17.92
N LEU A 54 5.62 13.94 18.43
CA LEU A 54 6.49 12.77 18.29
C LEU A 54 5.92 11.53 19.00
N LYS A 55 5.30 11.71 20.18
CA LYS A 55 4.64 10.63 20.90
C LYS A 55 3.43 10.09 20.14
N ALA A 56 2.62 10.96 19.58
CA ALA A 56 1.48 10.56 18.74
C ALA A 56 1.96 9.79 17.50
N ASN A 57 3.02 10.28 16.83
CA ASN A 57 3.61 9.61 15.68
C ASN A 57 4.21 8.24 16.07
N SER A 58 4.96 8.14 17.16
CA SER A 58 5.48 6.85 17.67
C SER A 58 4.36 5.84 17.95
N SER A 59 3.23 6.29 18.53
CA SER A 59 2.08 5.44 18.79
C SER A 59 1.42 4.98 17.48
N ALA A 60 1.29 5.87 16.48
CA ALA A 60 0.76 5.54 15.17
C ALA A 60 1.64 4.52 14.44
N LEU A 61 2.97 4.69 14.46
CA LEU A 61 3.91 3.75 13.87
C LEU A 61 3.87 2.37 14.53
N THR A 62 3.71 2.33 15.86
CA THR A 62 3.52 1.06 16.59
C THR A 62 2.26 0.34 16.13
N GLN A 63 1.14 1.06 16.01
CA GLN A 63 -0.11 0.46 15.52
C GLN A 63 0.00 0.03 14.06
N SER A 64 0.67 0.82 13.21
CA SER A 64 0.89 0.48 11.80
C SER A 64 1.75 -0.77 11.63
N THR A 65 2.76 -0.96 12.48
CA THR A 65 3.55 -2.20 12.53
C THR A 65 2.69 -3.41 12.92
N THR A 66 1.78 -3.22 13.88
CA THR A 66 0.80 -4.25 14.26
C THR A 66 -0.13 -4.59 13.11
N ASN A 67 -0.67 -3.57 12.43
CA ASN A 67 -1.55 -3.76 11.26
C ASN A 67 -0.83 -4.52 10.13
N ALA A 68 0.43 -4.18 9.86
CA ALA A 68 1.24 -4.92 8.87
C ALA A 68 1.41 -6.38 9.26
N THR A 69 1.65 -6.68 10.53
CA THR A 69 1.77 -8.06 11.04
C THR A 69 0.44 -8.81 10.92
N GLU A 70 -0.69 -8.16 11.21
CA GLU A 70 -2.02 -8.74 10.99
C GLU A 70 -2.29 -9.02 9.51
N GLY A 71 -1.87 -8.10 8.62
CA GLY A 71 -1.93 -8.30 7.18
C GLY A 71 -1.12 -9.51 6.71
N VAL A 72 0.09 -9.70 7.25
CA VAL A 72 0.90 -10.90 7.00
C VAL A 72 0.19 -12.16 7.49
N GLY A 73 -0.44 -12.12 8.67
CA GLY A 73 -1.23 -13.26 9.20
C GLY A 73 -2.40 -13.63 8.28
N LEU A 74 -3.11 -12.64 7.75
CA LEU A 74 -4.18 -12.86 6.76
C LEU A 74 -3.64 -13.53 5.49
N LEU A 75 -2.51 -13.04 4.95
CA LEU A 75 -1.87 -13.61 3.76
C LEU A 75 -1.40 -15.05 3.99
N GLN A 76 -0.86 -15.36 5.15
CA GLN A 76 -0.44 -16.75 5.51
C GLN A 76 -1.61 -17.72 5.57
N VAL A 77 -2.79 -17.27 6.02
CA VAL A 77 -4.01 -18.10 5.99
C VAL A 77 -4.43 -18.35 4.54
N ALA A 78 -4.34 -17.36 3.67
CA ALA A 78 -4.62 -17.51 2.26
C ALA A 78 -3.64 -18.46 1.57
N ASP A 79 -2.34 -18.31 1.81
CA ASP A 79 -1.26 -19.16 1.31
C ASP A 79 -1.48 -20.62 1.67
N GLY A 80 -1.79 -20.88 2.95
CA GLY A 80 -2.09 -22.26 3.42
C GLY A 80 -3.30 -22.87 2.72
N ALA A 81 -4.35 -22.09 2.45
CA ALA A 81 -5.53 -22.56 1.73
C ALA A 81 -5.22 -22.84 0.25
N LEU A 82 -4.46 -21.96 -0.42
CA LEU A 82 -4.05 -22.17 -1.82
C LEU A 82 -3.15 -23.40 -1.98
N SER A 83 -2.27 -23.65 -1.02
CA SER A 83 -1.46 -24.87 -1.01
C SER A 83 -2.32 -26.14 -0.99
N GLN A 84 -3.42 -26.17 -0.21
CA GLN A 84 -4.36 -27.30 -0.22
C GLN A 84 -5.10 -27.40 -1.55
N VAL A 85 -5.53 -26.27 -2.14
CA VAL A 85 -6.17 -26.26 -3.46
C VAL A 85 -5.22 -26.77 -4.53
N THR A 86 -3.96 -26.37 -4.52
CA THR A 86 -2.94 -26.90 -5.44
C THR A 86 -2.83 -28.41 -5.35
N ALA A 87 -2.76 -28.98 -4.15
CA ALA A 87 -2.71 -30.43 -3.95
C ALA A 87 -3.98 -31.14 -4.47
N LEU A 88 -5.15 -30.53 -4.33
CA LEU A 88 -6.39 -31.05 -4.87
C LEU A 88 -6.42 -30.99 -6.42
N LEU A 89 -5.92 -29.89 -6.99
CA LEU A 89 -5.80 -29.75 -8.45
C LEU A 89 -4.81 -30.77 -9.05
N ASP A 90 -3.68 -31.02 -8.40
CA ASP A 90 -2.71 -32.05 -8.79
C ASP A 90 -3.35 -33.44 -8.80
N ARG A 91 -4.17 -33.75 -7.78
CA ARG A 91 -4.93 -34.99 -7.75
C ARG A 91 -5.97 -35.05 -8.87
N ALA A 92 -6.65 -33.93 -9.14
CA ALA A 92 -7.63 -33.83 -10.23
C ALA A 92 -6.97 -34.06 -11.60
N VAL A 93 -5.77 -33.50 -11.84
CA VAL A 93 -4.98 -33.76 -13.06
C VAL A 93 -4.63 -35.25 -13.19
N THR A 94 -4.21 -35.86 -12.09
CA THR A 94 -3.90 -37.33 -12.11
C THR A 94 -5.11 -38.15 -12.54
N LEU A 95 -6.31 -37.86 -11.98
CA LEU A 95 -7.56 -38.53 -12.37
C LEU A 95 -7.94 -38.26 -13.82
N ALA A 96 -7.79 -36.99 -14.27
CA ALA A 96 -8.08 -36.61 -15.65
C ALA A 96 -7.14 -37.33 -16.63
N THR A 97 -5.86 -37.40 -16.34
CA THR A 97 -4.88 -38.12 -17.15
C THR A 97 -5.18 -39.65 -17.20
N GLU A 98 -5.59 -40.24 -16.07
CA GLU A 98 -6.02 -41.62 -16.03
C GLU A 98 -7.26 -41.87 -16.89
N ALA A 99 -8.28 -41.02 -16.75
CA ALA A 99 -9.52 -41.12 -17.54
C ALA A 99 -9.33 -40.79 -19.05
N SER A 100 -8.33 -39.98 -19.40
CA SER A 100 -8.01 -39.61 -20.77
C SER A 100 -7.42 -40.75 -21.61
N ASN A 101 -6.85 -41.75 -20.95
CA ASN A 101 -6.15 -42.87 -21.59
C ASN A 101 -7.07 -43.82 -22.42
N GLY A 102 -8.38 -43.76 -22.22
CA GLY A 102 -9.35 -44.57 -22.95
C GLY A 102 -9.26 -46.08 -22.67
N THR A 103 -8.49 -46.50 -21.68
CA THR A 103 -8.39 -47.91 -21.25
C THR A 103 -9.38 -48.24 -20.14
N LEU A 104 -10.01 -47.26 -19.55
CA LEU A 104 -11.01 -47.43 -18.53
C LEU A 104 -12.35 -47.85 -19.12
N ASN A 105 -13.08 -48.65 -18.39
CA ASN A 105 -14.47 -48.91 -18.72
C ASN A 105 -15.40 -47.85 -18.10
N SER A 106 -16.63 -47.80 -18.58
CA SER A 106 -17.60 -46.77 -18.16
C SER A 106 -17.87 -46.73 -16.63
N SER A 107 -17.70 -47.84 -15.94
CA SER A 107 -17.84 -47.91 -14.48
C SER A 107 -16.62 -47.29 -13.75
N GLN A 108 -15.43 -47.45 -14.32
CA GLN A 108 -14.20 -46.87 -13.84
C GLN A 108 -14.16 -45.39 -14.10
N ASP A 109 -14.57 -44.94 -15.29
CA ASP A 109 -14.74 -43.53 -15.65
C ASP A 109 -15.74 -42.85 -14.69
N ALA A 110 -16.86 -43.50 -14.39
CA ALA A 110 -17.84 -42.98 -13.43
C ALA A 110 -17.26 -42.84 -12.01
N ALA A 111 -16.43 -43.78 -11.56
CA ALA A 111 -15.78 -43.71 -10.25
C ALA A 111 -14.74 -42.57 -10.20
N ALA A 112 -13.90 -42.46 -11.25
CA ALA A 112 -12.94 -41.35 -11.36
C ALA A 112 -13.66 -39.98 -11.41
N ASN A 113 -14.76 -39.88 -12.16
CA ASN A 113 -15.56 -38.66 -12.22
C ASN A 113 -16.19 -38.32 -10.86
N GLN A 114 -16.64 -39.30 -10.08
CA GLN A 114 -17.18 -39.04 -8.75
C GLN A 114 -16.14 -38.46 -7.80
N GLU A 115 -14.90 -39.02 -7.80
CA GLU A 115 -13.80 -38.47 -7.02
C GLU A 115 -13.46 -37.05 -7.49
N TYR A 116 -13.38 -36.85 -8.80
CA TYR A 116 -13.14 -35.53 -9.40
C TYR A 116 -14.16 -34.47 -8.97
N GLN A 117 -15.46 -34.80 -9.05
CA GLN A 117 -16.52 -33.88 -8.61
C GLN A 117 -16.44 -33.60 -7.09
N SER A 118 -16.00 -34.56 -6.29
CA SER A 118 -15.76 -34.37 -4.86
C SER A 118 -14.59 -33.42 -4.59
N ILE A 119 -13.54 -33.50 -5.42
CA ILE A 119 -12.43 -32.53 -5.36
C ILE A 119 -12.90 -31.11 -5.67
N LEU A 120 -13.73 -30.94 -6.73
CA LEU A 120 -14.28 -29.63 -7.08
C LEU A 120 -15.17 -29.08 -5.95
N ALA A 121 -15.95 -29.94 -5.30
CA ALA A 121 -16.75 -29.54 -4.14
C ALA A 121 -15.88 -29.11 -2.97
N GLU A 122 -14.75 -29.80 -2.71
CA GLU A 122 -13.83 -29.45 -1.64
C GLU A 122 -13.10 -28.12 -1.92
N ILE A 123 -12.74 -27.83 -3.16
CA ILE A 123 -12.21 -26.52 -3.55
C ILE A 123 -13.23 -25.40 -3.23
N ASN A 124 -14.51 -25.59 -3.55
CA ASN A 124 -15.57 -24.65 -3.17
C ASN A 124 -15.67 -24.51 -1.64
N ASN A 125 -15.56 -25.61 -0.91
CA ASN A 125 -15.61 -25.62 0.54
C ASN A 125 -14.44 -24.83 1.14
N ILE A 126 -13.20 -25.06 0.69
CA ILE A 126 -12.02 -24.33 1.12
C ILE A 126 -12.22 -22.83 0.88
N GLY A 127 -12.68 -22.43 -0.31
CA GLY A 127 -12.92 -21.03 -0.65
C GLY A 127 -13.97 -20.35 0.23
N SER A 128 -15.01 -21.08 0.63
CA SER A 128 -16.09 -20.53 1.45
C SER A 128 -15.81 -20.55 2.96
N THR A 129 -15.03 -21.52 3.43
CA THR A 129 -14.76 -21.71 4.86
C THR A 129 -13.46 -21.06 5.34
N THR A 130 -12.57 -20.69 4.43
CA THR A 130 -11.34 -19.97 4.79
C THR A 130 -11.68 -18.57 5.27
N THR A 131 -11.51 -18.36 6.57
CA THR A 131 -11.81 -17.10 7.25
C THR A 131 -10.62 -16.62 8.06
N TYR A 132 -10.47 -15.31 8.18
CA TYR A 132 -9.57 -14.64 9.10
C TYR A 132 -10.37 -13.64 9.93
N ASN A 133 -10.31 -13.75 11.23
CA ASN A 133 -11.09 -12.91 12.16
C ASN A 133 -12.59 -12.81 11.75
N GLN A 134 -13.22 -13.96 11.47
CA GLN A 134 -14.62 -14.13 11.05
C GLN A 134 -14.97 -13.53 9.66
N ASN A 135 -14.02 -12.95 8.97
CA ASN A 135 -14.20 -12.47 7.60
C ASN A 135 -13.68 -13.52 6.60
N GLN A 136 -14.47 -13.79 5.57
CA GLN A 136 -14.06 -14.68 4.49
C GLN A 136 -12.89 -14.05 3.73
N VAL A 137 -11.87 -14.85 3.43
CA VAL A 137 -10.66 -14.40 2.74
C VAL A 137 -10.89 -14.30 1.24
N PHE A 138 -11.41 -15.36 0.62
CA PHE A 138 -11.56 -15.48 -0.83
C PHE A 138 -12.91 -14.92 -1.32
N THR A 139 -13.14 -13.64 -1.12
CA THR A 139 -14.40 -12.99 -1.51
C THR A 139 -14.46 -12.59 -2.97
N GLY A 140 -13.31 -12.48 -3.65
CA GLY A 140 -13.22 -11.90 -4.98
C GLY A 140 -13.51 -10.39 -5.02
N SER A 141 -13.38 -9.71 -3.88
CA SER A 141 -13.64 -8.27 -3.81
C SER A 141 -12.54 -7.49 -4.55
N GLN A 142 -12.94 -6.66 -5.49
CA GLN A 142 -12.03 -5.77 -6.22
C GLN A 142 -11.48 -4.63 -5.34
N SER A 143 -12.12 -4.36 -4.20
CA SER A 143 -11.63 -3.36 -3.25
C SER A 143 -10.50 -3.90 -2.37
N GLY A 144 -10.33 -5.23 -2.31
CA GLY A 144 -9.34 -5.87 -1.46
C GLY A 144 -9.57 -5.64 0.05
N VAL A 145 -8.60 -6.05 0.84
CA VAL A 145 -8.51 -5.73 2.27
C VAL A 145 -7.46 -4.65 2.45
N SER A 146 -7.86 -3.49 2.96
CA SER A 146 -6.96 -2.36 3.16
C SER A 146 -6.20 -2.50 4.46
N VAL A 147 -4.88 -2.54 4.39
CA VAL A 147 -3.98 -2.51 5.55
C VAL A 147 -3.39 -1.11 5.66
N TYR A 148 -3.68 -0.43 6.76
CA TYR A 148 -3.12 0.89 7.02
C TYR A 148 -1.71 0.76 7.61
N THR A 149 -0.73 1.27 6.88
CA THR A 149 0.71 1.20 7.23
C THR A 149 1.37 2.58 7.28
N GLY A 150 0.59 3.66 7.42
CA GLY A 150 1.08 5.03 7.45
C GLY A 150 1.41 5.54 8.85
N ASP A 151 2.15 6.66 8.90
CA ASP A 151 2.27 7.47 10.08
C ASP A 151 1.09 8.47 10.19
N SER A 152 0.85 9.04 11.35
CA SER A 152 -0.23 10.01 11.56
C SER A 152 0.07 11.41 10.98
N SER A 153 1.23 11.59 10.36
CA SER A 153 1.72 12.90 9.92
C SER A 153 1.37 13.20 8.47
N ALA A 154 0.07 13.27 8.14
CA ALA A 154 -0.45 13.94 6.95
C ALA A 154 -0.06 13.41 5.54
N THR A 155 -0.99 13.47 4.62
CA THR A 155 -0.86 13.43 3.13
C THR A 155 -0.16 12.24 2.49
N GLY A 156 0.06 11.16 3.20
CA GLY A 156 0.70 9.95 2.67
C GLY A 156 0.34 8.73 3.50
N SER A 157 -0.93 8.58 3.91
CA SER A 157 -1.37 7.34 4.53
C SER A 157 -1.13 6.21 3.53
N SER A 158 -0.07 5.46 3.75
CA SER A 158 0.18 4.25 2.99
C SER A 158 -0.91 3.25 3.35
N ILE A 159 -1.80 3.02 2.41
CA ILE A 159 -2.79 1.94 2.49
C ILE A 159 -2.32 0.89 1.50
N ASP A 160 -1.96 -0.26 2.00
CA ASP A 160 -1.69 -1.42 1.18
C ASP A 160 -2.97 -2.24 1.04
N ASN A 161 -3.40 -2.45 -0.22
CA ASN A 161 -4.61 -3.19 -0.53
C ASN A 161 -4.25 -4.62 -0.92
N LEU A 162 -4.70 -5.57 -0.12
CA LEU A 162 -4.50 -6.99 -0.35
C LEU A 162 -5.70 -7.56 -1.12
N TYR A 163 -5.46 -8.11 -2.29
CA TYR A 163 -6.48 -8.66 -3.15
C TYR A 163 -6.49 -10.18 -3.08
N PHE A 164 -7.67 -10.76 -2.94
CA PHE A 164 -7.86 -12.21 -2.90
C PHE A 164 -8.88 -12.60 -3.96
N ALA A 165 -8.53 -13.58 -4.80
CA ALA A 165 -9.45 -14.12 -5.77
C ALA A 165 -10.64 -14.79 -5.09
N LYS A 166 -11.72 -14.91 -5.84
CA LYS A 166 -12.80 -15.80 -5.47
C LYS A 166 -12.36 -17.24 -5.73
N LEU A 167 -12.40 -18.08 -4.72
CA LEU A 167 -11.99 -19.46 -4.82
C LEU A 167 -13.23 -20.36 -4.88
N THR A 168 -13.65 -20.71 -6.08
CA THR A 168 -14.75 -21.64 -6.35
C THR A 168 -14.39 -22.50 -7.56
N SER A 169 -15.06 -23.62 -7.78
CA SER A 169 -14.84 -24.45 -8.99
C SER A 169 -15.08 -23.67 -10.28
N ALA A 170 -15.98 -22.69 -10.27
CA ALA A 170 -16.24 -21.81 -11.41
C ALA A 170 -15.21 -20.67 -11.58
N SER A 171 -14.38 -20.42 -10.60
CA SER A 171 -13.43 -19.30 -10.60
C SER A 171 -11.98 -19.69 -10.28
N VAL A 172 -11.69 -20.94 -10.02
CA VAL A 172 -10.30 -21.41 -9.76
C VAL A 172 -9.43 -21.28 -11.01
N GLY A 173 -9.91 -21.30 -12.14
CA GLY A 173 -9.18 -21.04 -13.36
C GLY A 173 -9.64 -19.79 -14.07
N ASP A 174 -10.42 -18.96 -13.41
CA ASP A 174 -10.94 -17.75 -14.00
C ASP A 174 -9.91 -16.63 -13.97
N ALA A 175 -9.37 -16.28 -15.14
CA ALA A 175 -8.54 -15.12 -15.33
C ALA A 175 -9.26 -13.80 -14.98
N GLY A 176 -10.59 -13.80 -14.91
CA GLY A 176 -11.44 -12.68 -14.48
C GLY A 176 -11.59 -12.57 -12.99
N GLY A 177 -11.18 -13.58 -12.24
CA GLY A 177 -11.21 -13.59 -10.78
C GLY A 177 -9.97 -12.98 -10.18
N SER A 178 -9.82 -11.71 -10.19
CA SER A 178 -9.23 -10.83 -9.17
C SER A 178 -7.84 -11.11 -8.59
N VAL A 179 -7.08 -12.07 -9.02
CA VAL A 179 -5.64 -12.13 -8.70
C VAL A 179 -4.85 -11.46 -9.80
N GLN A 180 -5.44 -11.18 -10.86
CA GLN A 180 -4.89 -10.13 -11.65
C GLN A 180 -4.92 -8.87 -10.78
N GLN A 181 -3.77 -8.43 -10.34
CA GLN A 181 -3.53 -7.00 -10.36
C GLN A 181 -4.36 -6.51 -11.53
N SER A 182 -5.45 -5.78 -11.25
CA SER A 182 -6.33 -5.36 -12.31
C SER A 182 -5.45 -4.62 -13.32
N SER A 183 -4.99 -5.35 -14.35
CA SER A 183 -4.23 -4.76 -15.42
C SER A 183 -5.25 -3.93 -16.18
N LYS A 184 -5.33 -2.67 -15.81
CA LYS A 184 -6.09 -1.70 -16.59
C LYS A 184 -5.37 -1.61 -17.92
N GLY A 185 -6.02 -2.05 -18.97
CA GLY A 185 -5.47 -1.96 -20.31
C GLY A 185 -6.18 -0.88 -21.11
N LEU A 186 -5.45 0.00 -21.76
CA LEU A 186 -5.96 0.86 -22.83
C LEU A 186 -5.61 0.21 -24.14
N PHE A 187 -6.59 -0.16 -24.92
CA PHE A 187 -6.37 -0.58 -26.29
C PHE A 187 -6.56 0.62 -27.23
N VAL A 188 -5.50 1.01 -27.90
CA VAL A 188 -5.55 2.00 -28.97
C VAL A 188 -5.72 1.25 -30.27
N ASP A 189 -6.94 1.23 -30.81
CA ASP A 189 -7.24 0.59 -32.08
C ASP A 189 -6.57 1.35 -33.24
N LEU A 190 -5.70 0.68 -33.95
CA LEU A 190 -4.99 1.21 -35.09
C LEU A 190 -5.51 0.58 -36.41
N SER A 191 -6.45 -0.37 -36.34
CA SER A 191 -6.96 -1.12 -37.47
C SER A 191 -8.11 -0.45 -38.20
N LYS A 192 -8.74 0.56 -37.58
CA LYS A 192 -9.91 1.24 -38.12
C LYS A 192 -9.73 2.73 -38.20
N ASP A 193 -9.94 3.24 -39.37
CA ASP A 193 -10.21 4.63 -39.67
C ASP A 193 -11.68 4.82 -39.99
N ALA A 194 -12.16 6.07 -39.86
CA ALA A 194 -13.48 6.47 -40.38
C ALA A 194 -13.69 6.15 -41.89
N ALA A 195 -12.62 5.86 -42.61
CA ALA A 195 -12.61 5.53 -44.06
C ALA A 195 -12.23 4.07 -44.38
N GLY A 196 -11.90 3.21 -43.41
CA GLY A 196 -11.55 1.80 -43.67
C GLY A 196 -10.37 1.27 -42.83
N PRO A 197 -10.00 0.00 -42.96
CA PRO A 197 -8.92 -0.60 -42.18
C PRO A 197 -7.57 0.01 -42.58
N VAL A 198 -6.89 0.63 -41.63
CA VAL A 198 -5.62 1.33 -41.84
C VAL A 198 -4.40 0.42 -41.55
N LEU A 199 -4.53 -0.54 -40.64
CA LEU A 199 -3.41 -1.38 -40.20
C LEU A 199 -3.88 -2.83 -39.98
N SER A 200 -3.68 -3.70 -40.96
CA SER A 200 -4.32 -5.03 -40.96
C SER A 200 -3.44 -6.20 -40.50
N ALA A 201 -2.18 -6.02 -40.12
CA ALA A 201 -1.31 -7.15 -39.75
C ALA A 201 -0.08 -6.75 -38.91
N ALA A 202 0.62 -7.76 -38.42
CA ALA A 202 1.89 -7.63 -37.66
C ALA A 202 3.02 -6.84 -38.40
N ALA A 203 2.88 -6.64 -39.73
CA ALA A 203 3.74 -5.79 -40.54
C ALA A 203 3.62 -4.29 -40.21
N SER A 204 2.55 -3.90 -39.57
CA SER A 204 2.16 -2.50 -39.32
C SER A 204 2.95 -1.82 -38.20
N GLN A 205 3.82 -2.53 -37.49
CA GLN A 205 4.64 -1.91 -36.41
C GLN A 205 5.68 -0.90 -36.96
N SER A 206 6.00 -0.98 -38.24
CA SER A 206 6.87 -0.02 -38.94
C SER A 206 6.11 1.19 -39.51
N ASP A 207 4.79 1.20 -39.41
CA ASP A 207 3.98 2.27 -39.97
C ASP A 207 4.13 3.56 -39.17
N ALA A 208 4.04 4.68 -39.90
CA ALA A 208 4.30 5.97 -39.32
C ALA A 208 3.14 6.42 -38.44
N VAL A 209 3.45 6.90 -37.25
CA VAL A 209 2.54 7.65 -36.40
C VAL A 209 2.62 9.11 -36.81
N GLY A 210 1.54 9.64 -37.38
CA GLY A 210 1.50 11.03 -37.87
C GLY A 210 1.14 12.02 -36.78
N GLY A 211 1.75 13.21 -36.84
CA GLY A 211 1.35 14.34 -36.02
C GLY A 211 2.23 14.63 -34.81
N THR A 212 1.85 15.61 -34.04
CA THR A 212 2.43 15.94 -32.72
C THR A 212 2.12 14.80 -31.75
N GLY A 213 3.13 14.17 -31.22
CA GLY A 213 3.13 12.97 -30.39
C GLY A 213 1.87 12.69 -29.56
N ILE A 214 1.58 11.42 -29.38
CA ILE A 214 0.47 10.99 -28.53
C ILE A 214 0.82 11.35 -27.08
N VAL A 215 -0.09 12.05 -26.41
CA VAL A 215 0.07 12.40 -25.00
C VAL A 215 -0.75 11.42 -24.17
N PHE A 216 -0.09 10.62 -23.39
CA PHE A 216 -0.73 9.76 -22.38
C PHE A 216 -0.71 10.47 -21.05
N THR A 217 -1.86 10.69 -20.47
CA THR A 217 -2.00 11.21 -19.10
C THR A 217 -2.41 10.07 -18.18
N ILE A 218 -1.59 9.84 -17.17
CA ILE A 218 -1.78 8.81 -16.17
C ILE A 218 -2.14 9.50 -14.88
N THR A 219 -3.32 9.19 -14.35
CA THR A 219 -3.75 9.67 -13.05
C THR A 219 -3.55 8.56 -12.03
N ASN A 220 -2.66 8.78 -11.07
CA ASN A 220 -2.38 7.87 -9.99
C ASN A 220 -3.54 7.83 -8.98
N ALA A 221 -3.55 6.83 -8.11
CA ALA A 221 -4.55 6.67 -7.05
C ALA A 221 -4.62 7.85 -6.07
N ASP A 222 -3.54 8.58 -5.92
CA ASP A 222 -3.43 9.78 -5.08
C ASP A 222 -3.90 11.07 -5.76
N GLY A 223 -4.40 10.96 -7.01
CA GLY A 223 -4.83 12.10 -7.83
C GLY A 223 -3.70 12.84 -8.52
N THR A 224 -2.44 12.42 -8.36
CA THR A 224 -1.32 12.99 -9.13
C THR A 224 -1.37 12.53 -10.57
N THR A 225 -1.00 13.41 -11.50
CA THR A 225 -0.99 13.11 -12.93
C THR A 225 0.45 13.07 -13.44
N SER A 226 0.79 12.01 -14.17
CA SER A 226 2.01 11.91 -14.95
C SER A 226 1.68 11.91 -16.43
N THR A 227 2.39 12.69 -17.23
CA THR A 227 2.18 12.74 -18.68
C THR A 227 3.38 12.17 -19.42
N ILE A 228 3.12 11.26 -20.37
CA ILE A 228 4.11 10.83 -21.35
C ILE A 228 3.75 11.52 -22.67
N THR A 229 4.65 12.31 -23.18
CA THR A 229 4.54 12.86 -24.55
C THR A 229 5.49 12.09 -25.45
N THR A 230 4.95 11.33 -26.37
CA THR A 230 5.77 10.52 -27.28
C THR A 230 6.20 11.34 -28.48
N THR A 231 7.45 11.10 -28.93
CA THR A 231 8.03 11.71 -30.13
C THR A 231 8.25 10.69 -31.26
N ALA A 232 7.94 9.43 -30.98
CA ALA A 232 8.14 8.34 -31.91
C ALA A 232 7.30 8.52 -33.19
N THR A 233 7.92 8.22 -34.32
CA THR A 233 7.32 8.33 -35.66
C THR A 233 6.76 7.01 -36.17
N THR A 234 6.94 5.91 -35.44
CA THR A 234 6.46 4.57 -35.81
C THR A 234 5.76 3.91 -34.64
N VAL A 235 4.86 2.95 -34.89
CA VAL A 235 4.17 2.18 -33.85
C VAL A 235 5.15 1.45 -32.93
N SER A 236 6.18 0.82 -33.49
CA SER A 236 7.20 0.13 -32.68
C SER A 236 8.05 1.11 -31.88
N GLY A 237 8.33 2.29 -32.43
CA GLY A 237 9.00 3.38 -31.73
C GLY A 237 8.19 3.88 -30.56
N LEU A 238 6.88 4.07 -30.74
CA LEU A 238 5.94 4.48 -29.71
C LEU A 238 5.89 3.48 -28.54
N ILE A 239 5.77 2.18 -28.86
CA ILE A 239 5.81 1.12 -27.85
C ILE A 239 7.13 1.13 -27.08
N SER A 240 8.26 1.28 -27.79
CA SER A 240 9.58 1.32 -27.18
C SER A 240 9.76 2.56 -26.30
N GLU A 241 9.26 3.72 -26.72
CA GLU A 241 9.32 4.98 -25.97
C GLU A 241 8.50 4.90 -24.68
N ILE A 242 7.25 4.40 -24.74
CA ILE A 242 6.40 4.20 -23.57
C ILE A 242 7.06 3.25 -22.56
N ASN A 243 7.62 2.14 -23.05
CA ASN A 243 8.28 1.16 -22.18
C ASN A 243 9.59 1.68 -21.61
N LYS A 244 10.28 2.60 -22.31
CA LYS A 244 11.54 3.20 -21.87
C LYS A 244 11.34 4.32 -20.85
N ASP A 245 10.30 5.13 -21.01
CA ASP A 245 10.01 6.27 -20.11
C ASP A 245 9.55 5.80 -18.72
N GLY A 246 9.37 4.48 -18.57
CA GLY A 246 9.44 3.80 -17.28
C GLY A 246 8.39 4.25 -16.27
N ILE A 247 7.13 4.46 -16.69
CA ILE A 247 6.07 4.65 -15.69
C ILE A 247 5.88 3.34 -14.95
N PRO A 248 6.07 3.31 -13.63
CA PRO A 248 5.99 2.08 -12.86
C PRO A 248 4.66 1.38 -13.07
N GLY A 249 4.70 0.15 -13.56
CA GLY A 249 3.52 -0.69 -13.79
C GLY A 249 2.85 -0.52 -15.14
N VAL A 250 3.27 0.41 -16.01
CA VAL A 250 2.72 0.57 -17.36
C VAL A 250 3.63 -0.10 -18.38
N THR A 251 3.05 -0.99 -19.21
CA THR A 251 3.73 -1.63 -20.33
C THR A 251 2.90 -1.48 -21.59
N ALA A 252 3.56 -1.23 -22.73
CA ALA A 252 2.94 -1.15 -24.03
C ALA A 252 3.32 -2.37 -24.86
N SER A 253 2.36 -2.98 -25.55
CA SER A 253 2.59 -4.08 -26.47
C SER A 253 1.68 -3.95 -27.70
N PHE A 254 2.14 -4.45 -28.85
CA PHE A 254 1.29 -4.59 -30.03
C PHE A 254 0.50 -5.89 -29.93
N THR A 255 -0.79 -5.83 -30.13
CA THR A 255 -1.65 -7.01 -30.04
C THR A 255 -2.81 -6.94 -31.02
N THR A 256 -3.40 -8.09 -31.26
CA THR A 256 -4.70 -8.22 -31.97
C THR A 256 -5.76 -8.36 -30.89
N ALA A 257 -6.75 -7.49 -30.89
CA ALA A 257 -7.81 -7.55 -29.89
C ALA A 257 -8.61 -8.86 -30.14
N ALA A 258 -8.67 -9.70 -29.13
CA ALA A 258 -9.82 -10.54 -28.93
C ALA A 258 -11.00 -9.62 -28.66
N ALA A 259 -12.20 -9.92 -29.11
CA ALA A 259 -13.39 -9.08 -28.93
C ALA A 259 -13.47 -8.60 -27.46
N VAL A 260 -13.06 -7.38 -27.20
CA VAL A 260 -13.02 -6.81 -25.85
C VAL A 260 -14.29 -6.00 -25.67
N GLY A 261 -15.22 -6.52 -24.89
CA GLY A 261 -16.61 -6.11 -24.85
C GLY A 261 -16.91 -4.65 -24.51
N ASP A 262 -15.95 -3.83 -24.09
CA ASP A 262 -16.23 -2.47 -23.62
C ASP A 262 -15.39 -1.35 -24.27
N SER A 263 -14.40 -1.69 -25.08
CA SER A 263 -13.51 -0.70 -25.71
C SER A 263 -13.95 -0.26 -27.11
N GLY A 264 -15.06 -0.82 -27.64
CA GLY A 264 -15.48 -0.61 -29.04
C GLY A 264 -14.60 -1.33 -30.07
N ALA A 265 -13.56 -2.06 -29.64
CA ALA A 265 -12.73 -2.86 -30.53
C ALA A 265 -13.47 -4.13 -30.93
N ALA A 266 -13.54 -4.41 -32.23
CA ALA A 266 -14.08 -5.66 -32.74
C ALA A 266 -13.01 -6.75 -32.71
N GLY A 267 -13.44 -8.01 -32.64
CA GLY A 267 -12.50 -9.14 -32.72
C GLY A 267 -11.71 -9.11 -34.03
N GLY A 268 -10.38 -9.12 -33.91
CA GLY A 268 -9.46 -9.01 -35.02
C GLY A 268 -8.88 -7.62 -35.26
N ASP A 269 -9.29 -6.60 -34.50
CA ASP A 269 -8.69 -5.28 -34.55
C ASP A 269 -7.25 -5.33 -34.01
N THR A 270 -6.34 -4.62 -34.66
CA THR A 270 -4.92 -4.58 -34.27
C THR A 270 -4.56 -3.21 -33.67
N GLY A 271 -3.73 -3.19 -32.68
CA GLY A 271 -3.38 -1.94 -32.01
C GLY A 271 -2.37 -2.07 -30.89
N ILE A 272 -2.22 -0.99 -30.12
CA ILE A 272 -1.35 -0.93 -28.96
C ILE A 272 -2.19 -1.19 -27.72
N LEU A 273 -1.84 -2.23 -26.99
CA LEU A 273 -2.35 -2.47 -25.64
C LEU A 273 -1.38 -1.85 -24.64
N LEU A 274 -1.86 -0.86 -23.91
CA LEU A 274 -1.23 -0.36 -22.71
C LEU A 274 -1.80 -1.12 -21.53
N SER A 275 -1.00 -1.89 -20.86
CA SER A 275 -1.41 -2.59 -19.63
C SER A 275 -0.75 -1.93 -18.44
N ASN A 276 -1.54 -1.71 -17.38
CA ASN A 276 -1.06 -1.19 -16.13
C ASN A 276 -1.32 -2.20 -15.03
N THR A 277 -0.24 -2.65 -14.39
CA THR A 277 -0.31 -3.56 -13.25
C THR A 277 -0.67 -2.86 -11.94
N ASN A 278 -0.72 -1.53 -11.92
CA ASN A 278 -1.06 -0.75 -10.74
C ASN A 278 -2.56 -0.39 -10.75
N GLY A 279 -3.38 -1.16 -10.05
CA GLY A 279 -4.84 -1.22 -10.14
C GLY A 279 -5.63 0.09 -10.00
N ASN A 280 -5.00 1.20 -9.60
CA ASN A 280 -5.67 2.48 -9.33
C ASN A 280 -5.26 3.63 -10.26
N VAL A 281 -4.68 3.31 -11.42
CA VAL A 281 -4.20 4.34 -12.35
C VAL A 281 -5.13 4.43 -13.55
N THR A 282 -5.59 5.64 -13.87
CA THR A 282 -6.38 5.92 -15.07
C THR A 282 -5.46 6.47 -16.16
N ILE A 283 -5.48 5.87 -17.35
CA ILE A 283 -4.70 6.34 -18.51
C ILE A 283 -5.66 6.99 -19.51
N THR A 284 -5.39 8.19 -19.93
CA THR A 284 -6.11 8.86 -21.01
C THR A 284 -5.13 9.18 -22.13
N ALA A 285 -5.56 8.99 -23.37
CA ALA A 285 -4.76 9.33 -24.54
C ALA A 285 -5.39 10.52 -25.29
N ALA A 286 -4.56 11.48 -25.64
CA ALA A 286 -4.96 12.61 -26.46
C ALA A 286 -4.07 12.71 -27.72
N ASN A 287 -4.62 13.16 -28.82
CA ASN A 287 -3.91 13.39 -30.10
C ASN A 287 -3.32 12.13 -30.76
N ALA A 288 -3.99 11.00 -30.68
CA ALA A 288 -3.57 9.80 -31.40
C ALA A 288 -3.92 9.92 -32.91
N ASN A 289 -3.01 10.41 -33.71
CA ASN A 289 -3.14 10.43 -35.17
C ASN A 289 -2.18 9.39 -35.77
N VAL A 290 -2.71 8.40 -36.46
CA VAL A 290 -1.91 7.40 -37.19
C VAL A 290 -2.11 7.60 -38.70
N SER A 291 -1.03 7.70 -39.44
CA SER A 291 -1.03 7.83 -40.89
C SER A 291 -0.37 6.60 -41.51
N ASP A 292 -1.08 5.93 -42.44
CA ASP A 292 -0.50 4.87 -43.26
C ASP A 292 0.34 5.48 -44.38
N THR A 293 1.62 5.21 -44.38
CA THR A 293 2.57 5.67 -45.40
C THR A 293 2.62 4.74 -46.62
N THR A 294 2.03 3.53 -46.53
CA THR A 294 2.16 2.51 -47.57
C THR A 294 1.16 2.73 -48.71
N THR A 295 0.02 3.34 -48.47
CA THR A 295 -1.04 3.54 -49.49
C THR A 295 -1.16 4.98 -49.95
N GLY A 296 -0.36 5.92 -49.44
CA GLY A 296 -0.47 7.33 -49.82
C GLY A 296 -1.76 8.03 -49.42
N ALA A 297 -2.61 7.38 -48.61
CA ALA A 297 -3.82 7.97 -48.06
C ALA A 297 -3.43 8.93 -46.94
N THR A 298 -3.51 10.20 -47.24
CA THR A 298 -3.32 11.27 -46.27
C THR A 298 -4.52 11.33 -45.33
N THR A 299 -4.20 11.28 -44.04
CA THR A 299 -5.04 11.66 -42.93
C THR A 299 -6.26 10.81 -42.62
N SER A 300 -6.02 9.81 -41.85
CA SER A 300 -7.04 9.34 -40.94
C SER A 300 -6.81 9.93 -39.56
N ASN A 301 -7.63 10.88 -39.24
CA ASN A 301 -7.75 11.32 -37.88
C ASN A 301 -8.46 10.20 -37.13
N TYR A 302 -7.75 9.40 -36.38
CA TYR A 302 -8.35 8.76 -35.23
C TYR A 302 -8.64 9.90 -34.25
N ASN A 303 -9.72 10.60 -34.54
CA ASN A 303 -10.19 11.70 -33.75
C ASN A 303 -11.04 11.16 -32.61
N SER A 304 -10.42 10.74 -31.57
CA SER A 304 -11.03 10.73 -30.27
C SER A 304 -11.14 12.17 -29.74
N THR A 305 -11.89 13.03 -30.44
CA THR A 305 -12.18 14.39 -29.96
C THR A 305 -13.11 14.41 -28.76
N THR A 306 -13.54 13.26 -28.26
CA THR A 306 -14.35 13.17 -27.03
C THR A 306 -14.29 11.79 -26.37
N ALA A 307 -13.27 11.03 -26.65
CA ALA A 307 -13.03 9.90 -25.79
C ALA A 307 -12.03 10.37 -24.71
N THR A 308 -12.53 10.97 -23.68
CA THR A 308 -12.23 10.45 -22.37
C THR A 308 -12.60 8.96 -22.52
N THR A 309 -11.74 8.22 -23.18
CA THR A 309 -11.79 6.78 -23.11
C THR A 309 -11.45 6.51 -21.67
N THR A 310 -12.46 6.59 -20.85
CA THR A 310 -12.45 5.98 -19.55
C THR A 310 -12.07 4.57 -19.91
N ILE A 311 -10.84 4.19 -19.62
CA ILE A 311 -10.42 2.82 -19.74
C ILE A 311 -11.36 2.11 -18.82
N SER A 312 -12.40 1.58 -19.43
CA SER A 312 -13.23 0.61 -18.79
C SER A 312 -12.24 -0.48 -18.42
N TYR A 313 -12.07 -0.68 -17.14
CA TYR A 313 -11.44 -1.86 -16.66
C TYR A 313 -12.06 -3.00 -17.46
N VAL A 314 -11.27 -3.67 -18.24
CA VAL A 314 -11.61 -5.02 -18.56
C VAL A 314 -11.43 -5.75 -17.24
N THR A 315 -12.37 -5.64 -16.35
CA THR A 315 -12.81 -6.82 -15.66
C THR A 315 -13.05 -7.74 -16.82
N ALA A 316 -12.26 -8.78 -16.96
CA ALA A 316 -12.64 -9.89 -17.78
C ALA A 316 -14.01 -10.33 -17.26
N THR A 317 -15.05 -9.64 -17.74
CA THR A 317 -16.46 -9.97 -17.54
C THR A 317 -16.78 -10.93 -18.66
N GLY A 318 -16.17 -11.99 -18.59
CA GLY A 318 -16.29 -13.16 -19.37
C GLY A 318 -15.14 -13.94 -18.86
N GLY A 319 -15.37 -14.62 -17.75
CA GLY A 319 -14.44 -15.63 -17.28
C GLY A 319 -14.00 -16.36 -18.53
N ASP A 320 -12.71 -16.52 -18.70
CA ASP A 320 -12.22 -17.40 -19.74
C ASP A 320 -12.92 -18.73 -19.48
N THR A 321 -14.01 -18.96 -20.24
CA THR A 321 -14.83 -20.16 -20.09
C THR A 321 -13.99 -21.43 -20.30
N THR A 322 -12.75 -21.26 -20.78
CA THR A 322 -11.76 -22.33 -20.92
C THR A 322 -11.13 -22.73 -19.58
N ALA A 323 -11.28 -21.94 -18.53
CA ALA A 323 -10.69 -22.21 -17.23
C ALA A 323 -11.72 -22.49 -16.11
N ASP A 324 -13.01 -22.51 -16.44
CA ASP A 324 -14.09 -22.86 -15.51
C ASP A 324 -14.18 -24.39 -15.32
N LEU A 325 -13.83 -24.84 -14.14
CA LEU A 325 -13.88 -26.25 -13.76
C LEU A 325 -15.30 -26.74 -13.44
N SER A 326 -16.28 -25.86 -13.23
CA SER A 326 -17.63 -26.25 -12.79
C SER A 326 -18.37 -27.07 -13.83
N ASN A 327 -18.05 -26.91 -15.10
CA ASN A 327 -18.63 -27.63 -16.23
C ASN A 327 -17.78 -28.81 -16.72
N THR A 328 -16.67 -29.08 -16.09
CA THR A 328 -15.75 -30.18 -16.47
C THR A 328 -16.16 -31.50 -15.83
N ASN A 329 -15.91 -32.60 -16.52
CA ASN A 329 -16.19 -33.95 -16.04
C ASN A 329 -15.23 -34.97 -16.66
N LEU A 330 -15.13 -36.13 -16.03
CA LEU A 330 -14.29 -37.25 -16.50
C LEU A 330 -15.11 -38.44 -17.03
N SER A 331 -16.34 -38.22 -17.49
CA SER A 331 -17.24 -39.27 -17.91
C SER A 331 -16.87 -39.92 -19.26
N SER A 332 -15.90 -39.39 -19.98
CA SER A 332 -15.32 -39.96 -21.20
C SER A 332 -13.88 -39.47 -21.37
N ALA A 333 -13.07 -40.21 -22.14
CA ALA A 333 -11.70 -39.80 -22.45
C ALA A 333 -11.62 -38.42 -23.11
N GLY A 334 -12.56 -38.02 -23.96
CA GLY A 334 -12.60 -36.69 -24.58
C GLY A 334 -12.90 -35.58 -23.58
N ASN A 335 -13.82 -35.82 -22.65
CA ASN A 335 -14.10 -34.88 -21.57
C ASN A 335 -12.93 -34.75 -20.60
N ALA A 336 -12.26 -35.85 -20.28
CA ALA A 336 -11.10 -35.89 -19.45
C ALA A 336 -9.91 -35.09 -20.04
N GLN A 337 -9.66 -35.21 -21.36
CA GLN A 337 -8.65 -34.39 -22.05
C GLN A 337 -9.00 -32.90 -22.01
N SER A 338 -10.27 -32.56 -22.15
CA SER A 338 -10.74 -31.17 -22.04
C SER A 338 -10.57 -30.65 -20.61
N ALA A 339 -10.92 -31.46 -19.61
CA ALA A 339 -10.75 -31.11 -18.19
C ALA A 339 -9.28 -30.91 -17.84
N GLU A 340 -8.36 -31.72 -18.38
CA GLU A 340 -6.92 -31.61 -18.13
C GLU A 340 -6.37 -30.25 -18.59
N ALA A 341 -6.79 -29.75 -19.75
CA ALA A 341 -6.39 -28.44 -20.24
C ALA A 341 -6.85 -27.32 -19.30
N VAL A 342 -8.09 -27.40 -18.80
CA VAL A 342 -8.66 -26.42 -17.87
C VAL A 342 -7.99 -26.50 -16.49
N LEU A 343 -7.69 -27.72 -16.01
CA LEU A 343 -6.97 -27.94 -14.77
C LEU A 343 -5.56 -27.33 -14.79
N ASN A 344 -4.83 -27.50 -15.90
CA ASN A 344 -3.51 -26.88 -16.06
C ASN A 344 -3.58 -25.35 -16.05
N ALA A 345 -4.62 -24.77 -16.64
CA ALA A 345 -4.86 -23.35 -16.53
C ALA A 345 -5.16 -22.95 -15.07
N ALA A 346 -6.03 -23.69 -14.37
CA ALA A 346 -6.36 -23.45 -12.97
C ALA A 346 -5.12 -23.48 -12.06
N ILE A 347 -4.23 -24.47 -12.24
CA ILE A 347 -2.96 -24.57 -11.49
C ILE A 347 -2.10 -23.32 -11.75
N THR A 348 -2.02 -22.88 -13.02
CA THR A 348 -1.23 -21.70 -13.37
C THR A 348 -1.77 -20.44 -12.66
N TYR A 349 -3.08 -20.27 -12.57
CA TYR A 349 -3.69 -19.13 -11.88
C TYR A 349 -3.52 -19.21 -10.36
N VAL A 350 -3.69 -20.41 -9.77
CA VAL A 350 -3.44 -20.59 -8.33
C VAL A 350 -1.97 -20.31 -8.00
N ALA A 351 -1.03 -20.76 -8.82
CA ALA A 351 0.39 -20.49 -8.65
C ALA A 351 0.72 -18.99 -8.79
N ALA A 352 0.06 -18.29 -9.71
CA ALA A 352 0.20 -16.84 -9.84
C ALA A 352 -0.31 -16.10 -8.60
N GLN A 353 -1.41 -16.59 -8.02
CA GLN A 353 -1.97 -16.05 -6.78
C GLN A 353 -1.03 -16.26 -5.59
N ASP A 354 -0.49 -17.45 -5.47
CA ASP A 354 0.47 -17.80 -4.44
C ASP A 354 1.73 -16.93 -4.54
N GLY A 355 2.24 -16.73 -5.75
CA GLY A 355 3.33 -15.80 -6.03
C GLY A 355 3.00 -14.34 -5.62
N TYR A 356 1.79 -13.88 -5.89
CA TYR A 356 1.32 -12.56 -5.44
C TYR A 356 1.30 -12.47 -3.92
N ILE A 357 0.72 -13.45 -3.23
CA ILE A 357 0.65 -13.50 -1.77
C ILE A 357 2.06 -13.48 -1.17
N GLY A 358 2.97 -14.29 -1.70
CA GLY A 358 4.38 -14.31 -1.26
C GLY A 358 5.07 -12.96 -1.44
N ALA A 359 4.82 -12.27 -2.56
CA ALA A 359 5.34 -10.93 -2.79
C ALA A 359 4.78 -9.91 -1.78
N GLN A 360 3.47 -9.97 -1.48
CA GLN A 360 2.83 -9.08 -0.52
C GLN A 360 3.32 -9.32 0.92
N ILE A 361 3.54 -10.57 1.31
CA ILE A 361 4.16 -10.91 2.61
C ILE A 361 5.54 -10.22 2.73
N ASN A 362 6.37 -10.33 1.70
CA ASN A 362 7.68 -9.68 1.69
C ASN A 362 7.58 -8.15 1.74
N THR A 363 6.62 -7.59 1.04
CA THR A 363 6.36 -6.14 1.04
C THR A 363 5.94 -5.66 2.43
N LEU A 364 4.96 -6.30 3.07
CA LEU A 364 4.51 -5.94 4.41
C LEU A 364 5.59 -6.13 5.47
N ASN A 365 6.41 -7.17 5.37
CA ASN A 365 7.56 -7.37 6.25
C ASN A 365 8.59 -6.24 6.09
N SER A 366 8.86 -5.81 4.86
CA SER A 366 9.77 -4.69 4.59
C SER A 366 9.21 -3.37 5.13
N ILE A 367 7.92 -3.12 4.94
CA ILE A 367 7.22 -1.94 5.49
C ILE A 367 7.29 -1.96 7.02
N SER A 368 7.01 -3.11 7.66
CA SER A 368 7.09 -3.29 9.12
C SER A 368 8.49 -2.95 9.64
N GLN A 369 9.54 -3.36 8.93
CA GLN A 369 10.91 -3.04 9.31
C GLN A 369 11.24 -1.54 9.18
N VAL A 370 10.79 -0.91 8.11
CA VAL A 370 10.95 0.54 7.92
C VAL A 370 10.23 1.31 9.03
N MET A 371 8.99 0.93 9.36
CA MET A 371 8.22 1.57 10.44
C MET A 371 8.87 1.39 11.80
N SER A 372 9.43 0.21 12.10
CA SER A 372 10.18 -0.03 13.34
C SER A 372 11.41 0.87 13.43
N THR A 373 12.18 1.00 12.35
CA THR A 373 13.34 1.90 12.30
C THR A 373 12.91 3.37 12.44
N GLN A 374 11.81 3.75 11.81
CA GLN A 374 11.27 5.11 11.93
C GLN A 374 10.79 5.39 13.35
N GLN A 375 10.15 4.42 14.01
CA GLN A 375 9.75 4.52 15.41
C GLN A 375 10.96 4.72 16.34
N GLU A 376 12.03 3.96 16.16
CA GLU A 376 13.27 4.14 16.93
C GLU A 376 13.84 5.54 16.77
N ASN A 377 13.85 6.08 15.55
CA ASN A 377 14.31 7.44 15.27
C ASN A 377 13.41 8.50 15.94
N VAL A 378 12.09 8.31 15.88
CA VAL A 378 11.11 9.20 16.52
C VAL A 378 11.27 9.19 18.04
N VAL A 379 11.43 8.00 18.65
CA VAL A 379 11.69 7.86 20.10
C VAL A 379 13.03 8.48 20.48
N SER A 380 14.07 8.31 19.66
CA SER A 380 15.36 8.95 19.87
C SER A 380 15.26 10.48 19.82
N ALA A 381 14.54 11.01 18.82
CA ALA A 381 14.27 12.45 18.73
C ALA A 381 13.45 12.98 19.91
N GLN A 382 12.45 12.24 20.38
CA GLN A 382 11.67 12.56 21.56
C GLN A 382 12.58 12.62 22.79
N ASN A 383 13.42 11.62 23.00
CA ASN A 383 14.35 11.56 24.13
C ASN A 383 15.35 12.73 24.10
N ALA A 384 15.86 13.10 22.92
CA ALA A 384 16.78 14.23 22.79
C ALA A 384 16.17 15.57 23.26
N VAL A 385 14.85 15.75 23.10
CA VAL A 385 14.14 16.95 23.56
C VAL A 385 13.69 16.84 25.02
N GLN A 386 13.23 15.65 25.43
CA GLN A 386 12.56 15.44 26.71
C GLN A 386 13.51 15.04 27.84
N ALA A 387 14.57 14.28 27.56
CA ALA A 387 15.38 13.68 28.59
C ALA A 387 16.12 14.74 29.43
N THR A 388 16.10 14.53 30.72
CA THR A 388 16.86 15.35 31.71
C THR A 388 18.32 14.91 31.75
N ASP A 389 19.25 15.89 31.68
CA ASP A 389 20.63 15.65 32.02
C ASP A 389 20.74 15.53 33.55
N TYR A 390 20.82 14.30 34.03
CA TYR A 390 20.89 13.99 35.47
C TYR A 390 22.10 14.61 36.17
N ALA A 391 23.24 14.74 35.49
CA ALA A 391 24.44 15.32 36.07
C ALA A 391 24.25 16.83 36.35
N SER A 392 23.72 17.53 35.33
CA SER A 392 23.39 18.95 35.46
C SER A 392 22.27 19.19 36.48
N ALA A 393 21.20 18.38 36.43
CA ALA A 393 20.07 18.49 37.36
C ALA A 393 20.50 18.26 38.83
N THR A 394 21.32 17.23 39.09
CA THR A 394 21.83 16.95 40.46
C THR A 394 22.74 18.06 40.97
N SER A 395 23.58 18.61 40.11
CA SER A 395 24.41 19.76 40.44
C SER A 395 23.57 20.99 40.79
N ASN A 396 22.52 21.26 40.00
CA ASN A 396 21.58 22.34 40.27
C ASN A 396 20.77 22.11 41.55
N MET A 397 20.34 20.87 41.83
CA MET A 397 19.67 20.50 43.08
C MET A 397 20.55 20.83 44.27
N SER A 398 21.80 20.34 44.30
CA SER A 398 22.74 20.62 45.37
C SER A 398 22.99 22.12 45.54
N LYS A 399 23.13 22.87 44.44
CA LYS A 399 23.28 24.32 44.46
C LYS A 399 22.08 25.01 45.11
N TYR A 400 20.85 24.67 44.70
CA TYR A 400 19.65 25.31 45.25
C TYR A 400 19.38 24.87 46.69
N GLU A 401 19.76 23.68 47.08
CA GLU A 401 19.68 23.21 48.45
C GLU A 401 20.61 24.01 49.38
N ILE A 402 21.87 24.25 48.97
CA ILE A 402 22.82 25.10 49.70
C ILE A 402 22.31 26.55 49.73
N LEU A 403 21.79 27.08 48.61
CA LEU A 403 21.25 28.44 48.55
C LEU A 403 20.01 28.60 49.44
N SER A 404 19.18 27.59 49.56
CA SER A 404 18.01 27.60 50.45
C SER A 404 18.47 27.67 51.92
N GLN A 405 19.44 26.83 52.32
CA GLN A 405 20.00 26.85 53.68
C GLN A 405 20.67 28.17 53.99
N THR A 406 21.49 28.71 53.09
CA THR A 406 22.14 30.00 53.26
C THR A 406 21.14 31.17 53.25
N GLY A 407 20.07 31.07 52.44
CA GLY A 407 18.99 32.06 52.41
C GLY A 407 18.21 32.12 53.72
N ILE A 408 17.95 30.98 54.36
CA ILE A 408 17.33 30.92 55.70
C ILE A 408 18.23 31.57 56.73
N ALA A 409 19.55 31.29 56.69
CA ALA A 409 20.50 31.88 57.58
C ALA A 409 20.64 33.42 57.43
N ALA A 410 20.65 33.89 56.16
CA ALA A 410 20.67 35.31 55.81
C ALA A 410 19.40 36.05 56.29
N LEU A 411 18.20 35.40 56.11
CA LEU A 411 16.95 35.94 56.62
C LEU A 411 16.96 36.07 58.15
N ALA A 412 17.44 35.03 58.84
CA ALA A 412 17.60 35.06 60.31
C ALA A 412 18.55 36.18 60.75
N GLN A 413 19.67 36.39 60.02
CA GLN A 413 20.63 37.47 60.33
C GLN A 413 20.03 38.85 60.03
N ALA A 414 19.28 39.02 58.97
CA ALA A 414 18.61 40.27 58.67
C ALA A 414 17.55 40.66 59.68
N ASN A 415 16.85 39.67 60.24
CA ASN A 415 15.92 39.91 61.38
C ASN A 415 16.58 40.18 62.71
N SER A 416 17.76 39.59 62.96
CA SER A 416 18.52 39.85 64.23
C SER A 416 19.07 41.27 64.28
N VAL A 417 19.51 41.80 63.12
CA VAL A 417 20.01 43.22 63.05
C VAL A 417 18.87 44.20 63.39
N GLU A 418 17.65 43.95 63.01
CA GLU A 418 16.53 44.81 63.39
C GLU A 418 16.15 44.73 64.86
N GLN A 419 16.29 43.56 65.48
CA GLN A 419 16.10 43.39 66.89
C GLN A 419 17.18 44.15 67.68
N GLU A 420 18.44 44.18 67.23
CA GLU A 420 19.53 44.94 67.87
C GLU A 420 19.26 46.45 67.73
N VAL A 421 18.83 46.96 66.60
CA VAL A 421 18.44 48.36 66.40
C VAL A 421 17.29 48.73 67.33
N THR A 422 16.28 47.86 67.49
CA THR A 422 15.17 48.10 68.43
C THR A 422 15.63 48.15 69.87
N LYS A 423 16.60 47.32 70.30
CA LYS A 423 17.20 47.34 71.61
C LYS A 423 18.05 48.60 71.92
N LEU A 424 18.67 49.18 70.87
CA LEU A 424 19.42 50.42 70.95
C LEU A 424 18.53 51.65 71.07
N LEU A 425 17.26 51.54 70.66
CA LEU A 425 16.27 52.62 70.74
C LEU A 425 15.41 52.60 72.02
N GLN A 426 15.56 51.58 72.87
CA GLN A 426 14.95 51.46 74.19
C GLN A 426 15.96 51.88 75.28
#